data_b6a09f437cb24bca93d4152e342c3d25
#
_entry.id   b6a09f437cb24bca93d4152e342c3d25
#
_cell.length_a   1.000
_cell.length_b   1.000
_cell.length_c   1.000
_cell.angle_alpha   90.00
_cell.angle_beta   90.00
_cell.angle_gamma   90.00
#
_symmetry.space_group_name_H-M   'P 1'
#
loop_
_entity.id
_entity.type
_entity.pdbx_description
1 polymer ?
#
loop_
_entity_poly.entity_id
_entity_poly.type
_entity_poly.pdbx_seq_one_letter_code
_entity_poly.pdbx_strand_id
1 'polypeptide(L)'
;MNKHELDVIVSDVKKCTLCEPDLPLGARPVLQIDTQAKILIAGQAPGIRVHESGIPFTDPSGDRLRQWMGIDKDTFYDATKIAILPMGFCYPGKGKSGDLPPRPECARTWRAEILAAMPNIELILVIGIYAQKWHMGDVKQRNLTETVKNWRDYWQKIGQNDYHCRILVHVIIFGLRKILGSN
;
A
#
# COMPACT_ATOMS: atom_id res chain seq x y z
N MET A 1 -3.13 -18.38 7.48
CA MET A 1 -1.75 -18.41 6.97
C MET A 1 -0.84 -18.00 8.11
N ASN A 2 0.27 -18.69 8.32
CA ASN A 2 1.21 -18.39 9.41
C ASN A 2 2.38 -17.53 8.93
N LYS A 3 3.26 -17.07 9.85
CA LYS A 3 4.39 -16.20 9.51
C LYS A 3 5.37 -16.87 8.53
N HIS A 4 5.60 -18.14 8.65
CA HIS A 4 6.49 -18.90 7.75
C HIS A 4 6.00 -18.87 6.30
N GLU A 5 4.69 -19.03 6.08
CA GLU A 5 4.09 -18.95 4.74
C GLU A 5 4.27 -17.55 4.14
N LEU A 6 4.07 -16.49 4.94
CA LEU A 6 4.33 -15.11 4.49
C LEU A 6 5.81 -14.89 4.13
N ASP A 7 6.74 -15.42 4.92
CA ASP A 7 8.17 -15.29 4.67
C ASP A 7 8.58 -15.97 3.34
N VAL A 8 7.96 -17.09 2.99
CA VAL A 8 8.14 -17.76 1.68
C VAL A 8 7.66 -16.85 0.56
N ILE A 9 6.43 -16.33 0.65
CA ILE A 9 5.87 -15.41 -0.35
C ILE A 9 6.79 -14.18 -0.52
N VAL A 10 7.27 -13.58 0.57
CA VAL A 10 8.19 -12.42 0.53
C VAL A 10 9.51 -12.78 -0.17
N SER A 11 10.04 -13.98 0.11
CA SER A 11 11.26 -14.46 -0.55
C SER A 11 11.07 -14.58 -2.06
N ASP A 12 9.93 -15.10 -2.51
CA ASP A 12 9.61 -15.26 -3.93
C ASP A 12 9.35 -13.91 -4.61
N VAL A 13 8.65 -13.00 -3.94
CA VAL A 13 8.47 -11.61 -4.40
C VAL A 13 9.82 -10.92 -4.59
N LYS A 14 10.77 -11.07 -3.65
CA LYS A 14 12.10 -10.46 -3.75
C LYS A 14 12.93 -10.97 -4.92
N LYS A 15 12.65 -12.18 -5.40
CA LYS A 15 13.31 -12.80 -6.56
C LYS A 15 12.53 -12.58 -7.87
N CYS A 16 11.39 -11.88 -7.82
CA CYS A 16 10.50 -11.71 -8.97
C CYS A 16 11.16 -10.84 -10.06
N THR A 17 11.18 -11.36 -11.28
CA THR A 17 11.72 -10.70 -12.48
C THR A 17 10.69 -10.55 -13.59
N LEU A 18 9.39 -10.80 -13.32
CA LEU A 18 8.31 -10.83 -14.32
C LEU A 18 8.24 -9.60 -15.23
N CYS A 19 8.55 -8.42 -14.67
CA CYS A 19 8.47 -7.15 -15.40
C CYS A 19 9.88 -6.59 -15.71
N GLU A 20 10.96 -7.31 -15.44
CA GLU A 20 12.33 -6.79 -15.54
C GLU A 20 12.66 -6.16 -16.88
N PRO A 21 12.25 -6.72 -18.05
CA PRO A 21 12.49 -6.10 -19.33
C PRO A 21 11.87 -4.71 -19.53
N ASP A 22 10.83 -4.39 -18.74
CA ASP A 22 10.11 -3.12 -18.79
C ASP A 22 10.52 -2.14 -17.68
N LEU A 23 11.51 -2.50 -16.85
CA LEU A 23 11.97 -1.70 -15.72
C LEU A 23 13.33 -1.07 -16.04
N PRO A 24 13.43 0.26 -16.08
CA PRO A 24 14.66 0.94 -16.54
C PRO A 24 15.87 0.72 -15.62
N LEU A 25 15.63 0.35 -14.36
CA LEU A 25 16.68 0.08 -13.35
C LEU A 25 16.67 -1.39 -12.87
N GLY A 26 16.01 -2.29 -13.61
CA GLY A 26 15.88 -3.69 -13.23
C GLY A 26 14.85 -3.93 -12.12
N ALA A 27 14.66 -5.19 -11.79
CA ALA A 27 13.73 -5.63 -10.76
C ALA A 27 14.34 -5.40 -9.36
N ARG A 28 13.64 -4.63 -8.54
CA ARG A 28 13.95 -4.43 -7.12
C ARG A 28 12.66 -4.23 -6.33
N PRO A 29 11.98 -5.31 -5.92
CA PRO A 29 10.74 -5.21 -5.16
C PRO A 29 10.93 -4.57 -3.79
N VAL A 30 10.14 -3.53 -3.49
CA VAL A 30 10.15 -2.81 -2.22
C VAL A 30 8.76 -2.88 -1.60
N LEU A 31 8.65 -3.53 -0.45
CA LEU A 31 7.43 -3.67 0.35
C LEU A 31 7.82 -3.87 1.82
N GLN A 32 6.85 -3.67 2.71
CA GLN A 32 6.95 -3.93 4.15
C GLN A 32 5.67 -4.65 4.59
N ILE A 33 5.76 -5.87 5.07
CA ILE A 33 4.59 -6.67 5.46
C ILE A 33 4.90 -7.56 6.65
N ASP A 34 3.90 -7.78 7.49
CA ASP A 34 3.92 -8.77 8.57
C ASP A 34 2.49 -9.28 8.83
N THR A 35 2.36 -10.52 9.29
CA THR A 35 1.07 -11.14 9.62
C THR A 35 0.31 -10.42 10.74
N GLN A 36 1.00 -9.68 11.60
CA GLN A 36 0.43 -8.95 12.72
C GLN A 36 -0.01 -7.53 12.38
N ALA A 37 0.35 -7.03 11.18
CA ALA A 37 0.03 -5.68 10.75
C ALA A 37 -1.47 -5.39 10.85
N LYS A 38 -1.82 -4.23 11.39
CA LYS A 38 -3.21 -3.77 11.53
C LYS A 38 -3.60 -2.72 10.50
N ILE A 39 -2.63 -2.00 9.97
CA ILE A 39 -2.84 -0.95 8.98
C ILE A 39 -2.08 -1.34 7.71
N LEU A 40 -2.77 -1.28 6.57
CA LEU A 40 -2.18 -1.44 5.26
C LEU A 40 -2.12 -0.10 4.54
N ILE A 41 -0.94 0.29 4.07
CA ILE A 41 -0.76 1.41 3.14
C ILE A 41 -0.65 0.85 1.72
N ALA A 42 -1.65 1.12 0.91
CA ALA A 42 -1.69 0.73 -0.50
C ALA A 42 -1.37 1.95 -1.37
N GLY A 43 -0.11 2.08 -1.80
CA GLY A 43 0.37 3.13 -2.70
C GLY A 43 0.43 2.71 -4.16
N GLN A 44 0.98 3.55 -5.02
CA GLN A 44 1.13 3.28 -6.45
C GLN A 44 2.29 2.32 -6.74
N ALA A 45 3.52 2.79 -6.61
CA ALA A 45 4.76 2.06 -6.84
C ALA A 45 5.93 2.80 -6.17
N PRO A 46 7.09 2.17 -5.97
CA PRO A 46 8.31 2.85 -5.55
C PRO A 46 8.70 3.95 -6.52
N GLY A 47 9.05 5.14 -6.01
CA GLY A 47 9.77 6.17 -6.76
C GLY A 47 11.26 5.87 -6.82
N ILE A 48 12.03 6.68 -7.58
CA ILE A 48 13.49 6.50 -7.75
C ILE A 48 14.24 6.42 -6.40
N ARG A 49 13.95 7.30 -5.45
CA ARG A 49 14.59 7.31 -4.12
C ARG A 49 14.28 6.07 -3.30
N VAL A 50 13.06 5.57 -3.41
CA VAL A 50 12.65 4.33 -2.75
C VAL A 50 13.33 3.13 -3.40
N HIS A 51 13.46 3.12 -4.73
CA HIS A 51 14.23 2.10 -5.45
C HIS A 51 15.69 2.09 -4.99
N GLU A 52 16.33 3.24 -4.89
CA GLU A 52 17.75 3.37 -4.46
C GLU A 52 17.96 2.92 -3.01
N SER A 53 17.09 3.34 -2.09
CA SER A 53 17.19 3.01 -0.66
C SER A 53 16.74 1.60 -0.32
N GLY A 54 15.79 1.05 -1.07
CA GLY A 54 15.11 -0.21 -0.74
C GLY A 54 14.13 -0.09 0.44
N ILE A 55 13.85 1.13 0.91
CA ILE A 55 12.94 1.39 2.04
C ILE A 55 11.71 2.16 1.53
N PRO A 56 10.49 1.65 1.74
CA PRO A 56 9.29 2.31 1.26
C PRO A 56 9.10 3.69 1.89
N PHE A 57 8.60 4.67 1.12
CA PHE A 57 8.32 6.02 1.61
C PHE A 57 9.50 6.76 2.27
N THR A 58 10.74 6.55 1.79
CA THR A 58 11.94 7.32 2.21
C THR A 58 12.08 8.67 1.52
N ASP A 59 11.09 9.08 0.76
CA ASP A 59 11.02 10.35 0.02
C ASP A 59 10.14 11.40 0.75
N PRO A 60 10.05 12.64 0.26
CA PRO A 60 9.21 13.69 0.86
C PRO A 60 7.72 13.34 0.95
N SER A 61 7.22 12.44 0.10
CA SER A 61 5.84 11.96 0.20
C SER A 61 5.63 11.14 1.46
N GLY A 62 6.62 10.36 1.85
CA GLY A 62 6.62 9.58 3.09
C GLY A 62 6.70 10.45 4.35
N ASP A 63 7.49 11.54 4.33
CA ASP A 63 7.53 12.50 5.45
C ASP A 63 6.14 13.13 5.65
N ARG A 64 5.50 13.55 4.57
CA ARG A 64 4.14 14.10 4.60
C ARG A 64 3.11 13.08 5.07
N LEU A 65 3.22 11.82 4.62
CA LEU A 65 2.31 10.77 5.04
C LEU A 65 2.41 10.50 6.54
N ARG A 66 3.62 10.39 7.09
CA ARG A 66 3.85 10.23 8.54
C ARG A 66 3.29 11.40 9.33
N GLN A 67 3.51 12.63 8.85
CA GLN A 67 2.95 13.82 9.48
C GLN A 67 1.41 13.78 9.50
N TRP A 68 0.78 13.40 8.40
CA TRP A 68 -0.68 13.25 8.34
C TRP A 68 -1.19 12.12 9.22
N MET A 69 -0.46 11.02 9.32
CA MET A 69 -0.79 9.92 10.21
C MET A 69 -0.56 10.27 11.68
N GLY A 70 0.21 11.31 11.99
CA GLY A 70 0.55 11.70 13.35
C GLY A 70 1.43 10.68 14.06
N ILE A 71 2.27 9.96 13.33
CA ILE A 71 3.15 8.90 13.84
C ILE A 71 4.61 9.20 13.50
N ASP A 72 5.52 8.67 14.32
CA ASP A 72 6.96 8.74 14.11
C ASP A 72 7.47 7.69 13.08
N LYS A 73 8.75 7.75 12.79
CA LYS A 73 9.40 6.82 11.86
C LYS A 73 9.42 5.39 12.40
N ASP A 74 9.65 5.23 13.69
CA ASP A 74 9.77 3.89 14.30
C ASP A 74 8.45 3.15 14.24
N THR A 75 7.35 3.82 14.53
CA THR A 75 5.99 3.27 14.36
C THR A 75 5.67 3.01 12.88
N PHE A 76 6.06 3.92 11.97
CA PHE A 76 5.77 3.76 10.54
C PHE A 76 6.50 2.57 9.93
N TYR A 77 7.73 2.29 10.36
CA TYR A 77 8.54 1.19 9.85
C TYR A 77 8.46 -0.09 10.70
N ASP A 78 7.64 -0.10 11.74
CA ASP A 78 7.29 -1.32 12.47
C ASP A 78 6.29 -2.15 11.64
N ALA A 79 6.81 -3.17 10.95
CA ALA A 79 5.99 -4.02 10.07
C ALA A 79 4.87 -4.74 10.81
N THR A 80 4.99 -4.98 12.11
CA THR A 80 3.95 -5.60 12.94
C THR A 80 2.75 -4.67 13.16
N LYS A 81 2.90 -3.37 12.94
CA LYS A 81 1.84 -2.37 13.04
C LYS A 81 1.34 -1.92 11.67
N ILE A 82 2.28 -1.64 10.76
CA ILE A 82 2.00 -1.03 9.45
C ILE A 82 2.60 -1.87 8.33
N ALA A 83 1.74 -2.41 7.48
CA ALA A 83 2.13 -3.00 6.22
C ALA A 83 2.13 -1.93 5.12
N ILE A 84 3.13 -1.97 4.24
CA ILE A 84 3.24 -1.12 3.05
C ILE A 84 3.31 -2.03 1.83
N LEU A 85 2.21 -2.09 1.08
CA LEU A 85 2.06 -2.94 -0.08
C LEU A 85 1.58 -2.10 -1.27
N PRO A 86 2.49 -1.53 -2.07
CA PRO A 86 2.11 -0.76 -3.26
C PRO A 86 1.46 -1.63 -4.34
N MET A 87 0.86 -1.03 -5.36
CA MET A 87 0.26 -1.76 -6.48
C MET A 87 1.30 -2.38 -7.41
N GLY A 88 2.45 -1.72 -7.60
CA GLY A 88 3.65 -2.29 -8.21
C GLY A 88 4.80 -2.25 -7.21
N PHE A 89 5.61 -3.30 -7.14
CA PHE A 89 6.67 -3.42 -6.12
C PHE A 89 8.01 -2.86 -6.57
N CYS A 90 8.19 -2.61 -7.87
CA CYS A 90 9.41 -2.06 -8.46
C CYS A 90 9.16 -0.66 -9.02
N TYR A 91 10.24 0.13 -9.14
CA TYR A 91 10.19 1.44 -9.80
C TYR A 91 9.87 1.28 -11.30
N PRO A 92 8.76 1.82 -11.79
CA PRO A 92 8.32 1.60 -13.16
C PRO A 92 9.02 2.51 -14.18
N GLY A 93 9.80 3.48 -13.72
CA GLY A 93 10.41 4.49 -14.56
C GLY A 93 9.69 5.83 -14.54
N LYS A 94 10.30 6.83 -15.19
CA LYS A 94 9.80 8.20 -15.28
C LYS A 94 9.12 8.46 -16.62
N GLY A 95 7.92 9.02 -16.57
CA GLY A 95 7.18 9.50 -17.74
C GLY A 95 7.30 11.02 -17.92
N LYS A 96 6.52 11.59 -18.84
CA LYS A 96 6.52 13.03 -19.14
C LYS A 96 6.03 13.90 -17.97
N SER A 97 5.11 13.41 -17.16
CA SER A 97 4.44 14.15 -16.08
C SER A 97 4.56 13.49 -14.69
N GLY A 98 5.62 12.72 -14.45
CA GLY A 98 5.81 11.98 -13.21
C GLY A 98 6.25 10.54 -13.46
N ASP A 99 6.18 9.70 -12.43
CA ASP A 99 6.49 8.29 -12.57
C ASP A 99 5.44 7.55 -13.41
N LEU A 100 5.88 6.54 -14.15
CA LEU A 100 5.00 5.69 -14.94
C LEU A 100 4.02 4.92 -14.05
N PRO A 101 2.91 4.41 -14.63
CA PRO A 101 1.98 3.53 -13.94
C PRO A 101 2.67 2.31 -13.31
N PRO A 102 2.15 1.79 -12.18
CA PRO A 102 2.64 0.53 -11.64
C PRO A 102 2.44 -0.60 -12.65
N ARG A 103 3.37 -1.53 -12.71
CA ARG A 103 3.23 -2.71 -13.55
C ARG A 103 2.05 -3.57 -13.07
N PRO A 104 1.05 -3.84 -13.93
CA PRO A 104 -0.15 -4.56 -13.52
C PRO A 104 0.10 -6.02 -13.16
N GLU A 105 1.20 -6.60 -13.64
CA GLU A 105 1.62 -7.97 -13.35
C GLU A 105 1.82 -8.19 -11.85
N CYS A 106 2.42 -7.23 -11.14
CA CYS A 106 2.65 -7.32 -9.69
C CYS A 106 1.35 -7.57 -8.91
N ALA A 107 0.33 -6.74 -9.16
CA ALA A 107 -0.93 -6.86 -8.44
C ALA A 107 -1.66 -8.16 -8.79
N ARG A 108 -1.63 -8.58 -10.06
CA ARG A 108 -2.30 -9.81 -10.51
C ARG A 108 -1.65 -11.07 -9.95
N THR A 109 -0.32 -11.09 -9.85
CA THR A 109 0.43 -12.28 -9.41
C THR A 109 0.46 -12.41 -7.90
N TRP A 110 0.73 -11.31 -7.17
CA TRP A 110 1.16 -11.41 -5.79
C TRP A 110 0.16 -10.87 -4.77
N ARG A 111 -0.67 -9.88 -5.17
CA ARG A 111 -1.39 -9.09 -4.19
C ARG A 111 -2.45 -9.85 -3.42
N ALA A 112 -3.20 -10.73 -4.09
CA ALA A 112 -4.27 -11.49 -3.43
C ALA A 112 -3.71 -12.44 -2.36
N GLU A 113 -2.63 -13.15 -2.68
CA GLU A 113 -1.97 -14.07 -1.77
C GLU A 113 -1.35 -13.34 -0.57
N ILE A 114 -0.65 -12.23 -0.80
CA ILE A 114 -0.09 -11.40 0.28
C ILE A 114 -1.18 -10.86 1.20
N LEU A 115 -2.29 -10.37 0.66
CA LEU A 115 -3.41 -9.87 1.47
C LEU A 115 -4.03 -10.99 2.33
N ALA A 116 -4.20 -12.18 1.77
CA ALA A 116 -4.69 -13.34 2.50
C ALA A 116 -3.75 -13.75 3.65
N ALA A 117 -2.45 -13.45 3.51
CA ALA A 117 -1.44 -13.72 4.55
C ALA A 117 -1.44 -12.69 5.69
N MET A 118 -2.19 -11.60 5.56
CA MET A 118 -2.29 -10.52 6.57
C MET A 118 -3.72 -10.41 7.12
N PRO A 119 -4.22 -11.41 7.87
CA PRO A 119 -5.62 -11.45 8.32
C PRO A 119 -5.98 -10.40 9.38
N ASN A 120 -4.97 -9.76 9.98
CA ASN A 120 -5.16 -8.80 11.07
C ASN A 120 -5.31 -7.35 10.59
N ILE A 121 -5.36 -7.11 9.28
CA ILE A 121 -5.56 -5.76 8.74
C ILE A 121 -6.95 -5.25 9.09
N GLU A 122 -7.00 -4.18 9.88
CA GLU A 122 -8.22 -3.50 10.31
C GLU A 122 -8.52 -2.25 9.46
N LEU A 123 -7.48 -1.66 8.85
CA LEU A 123 -7.58 -0.43 8.07
C LEU A 123 -6.69 -0.47 6.83
N ILE A 124 -7.23 -0.09 5.68
CA ILE A 124 -6.48 0.10 4.44
C ILE A 124 -6.47 1.58 4.06
N LEU A 125 -5.28 2.18 4.02
CA LEU A 125 -5.07 3.52 3.46
C LEU A 125 -4.81 3.41 1.96
N VAL A 126 -5.78 3.85 1.16
CA VAL A 126 -5.73 3.75 -0.30
C VAL A 126 -5.19 5.06 -0.88
N ILE A 127 -3.98 5.05 -1.44
CA ILE A 127 -3.27 6.24 -1.94
C ILE A 127 -3.11 6.16 -3.47
N GLY A 128 -3.77 7.06 -4.17
CA GLY A 128 -3.71 7.17 -5.63
C GLY A 128 -4.71 6.29 -6.38
N ILE A 129 -4.86 6.60 -7.68
CA ILE A 129 -5.93 6.05 -8.53
C ILE A 129 -5.84 4.54 -8.73
N TYR A 130 -4.63 3.98 -8.78
CA TYR A 130 -4.42 2.55 -9.00
C TYR A 130 -4.85 1.72 -7.80
N ALA A 131 -4.48 2.15 -6.59
CA ALA A 131 -4.89 1.51 -5.36
C ALA A 131 -6.42 1.65 -5.14
N GLN A 132 -6.99 2.82 -5.45
CA GLN A 132 -8.44 3.02 -5.41
C GLN A 132 -9.18 2.09 -6.37
N LYS A 133 -8.69 1.96 -7.61
CA LYS A 133 -9.29 1.04 -8.59
C LYS A 133 -9.29 -0.41 -8.10
N TRP A 134 -8.22 -0.84 -7.44
CA TRP A 134 -8.10 -2.21 -6.92
C TRP A 134 -9.02 -2.44 -5.71
N HIS A 135 -8.93 -1.57 -4.70
CA HIS A 135 -9.60 -1.80 -3.42
C HIS A 135 -11.06 -1.35 -3.38
N MET A 136 -11.46 -0.44 -4.26
CA MET A 136 -12.80 0.15 -4.26
C MET A 136 -13.64 -0.29 -5.46
N GLY A 137 -13.03 -0.85 -6.50
CA GLY A 137 -13.74 -1.30 -7.69
C GLY A 137 -14.63 -0.20 -8.30
N ASP A 138 -15.89 -0.54 -8.55
CA ASP A 138 -16.87 0.35 -9.21
C ASP A 138 -17.47 1.42 -8.29
N VAL A 139 -17.24 1.36 -6.97
CA VAL A 139 -17.78 2.37 -6.03
C VAL A 139 -17.01 3.68 -6.05
N LYS A 140 -15.85 3.74 -6.72
CA LYS A 140 -15.06 4.98 -6.86
C LYS A 140 -15.83 6.03 -7.64
N GLN A 141 -15.65 7.30 -7.29
CA GLN A 141 -16.22 8.42 -8.03
C GLN A 141 -15.50 8.66 -9.37
N ARG A 142 -16.07 9.56 -10.19
CA ARG A 142 -15.58 9.93 -11.53
C ARG A 142 -14.10 10.34 -11.55
N ASN A 143 -13.64 10.98 -10.50
CA ASN A 143 -12.23 11.38 -10.34
C ASN A 143 -11.73 11.24 -8.90
N LEU A 144 -10.40 11.32 -8.73
CA LEU A 144 -9.72 11.17 -7.45
C LEU A 144 -10.22 12.17 -6.40
N THR A 145 -10.41 13.43 -6.80
CA THR A 145 -10.81 14.51 -5.89
C THR A 145 -12.20 14.28 -5.32
N GLU A 146 -13.16 13.85 -6.14
CA GLU A 146 -14.52 13.53 -5.70
C GLU A 146 -14.53 12.28 -4.81
N THR A 147 -13.76 11.26 -5.16
CA THR A 147 -13.61 10.08 -4.32
C THR A 147 -13.10 10.47 -2.92
N VAL A 148 -12.09 11.32 -2.87
CA VAL A 148 -11.52 11.80 -1.60
C VAL A 148 -12.52 12.66 -0.80
N LYS A 149 -13.26 13.56 -1.44
CA LYS A 149 -14.28 14.39 -0.76
C LYS A 149 -15.40 13.56 -0.14
N ASN A 150 -15.78 12.47 -0.79
CA ASN A 150 -16.88 11.60 -0.34
C ASN A 150 -16.38 10.40 0.50
N TRP A 151 -15.23 10.49 1.14
CA TRP A 151 -14.61 9.40 1.89
C TRP A 151 -15.53 8.77 2.96
N ARG A 152 -16.43 9.56 3.57
CA ARG A 152 -17.39 9.07 4.59
C ARG A 152 -18.33 8.02 4.05
N ASP A 153 -18.76 8.18 2.79
CA ASP A 153 -19.68 7.22 2.15
C ASP A 153 -19.00 5.86 1.94
N TYR A 154 -17.68 5.87 1.68
CA TYR A 154 -16.90 4.65 1.52
C TYR A 154 -16.58 3.99 2.86
N TRP A 155 -16.30 4.79 3.88
CA TRP A 155 -16.06 4.30 5.23
C TRP A 155 -17.23 3.44 5.76
N GLN A 156 -18.46 3.79 5.41
CA GLN A 156 -19.66 3.08 5.84
C GLN A 156 -20.01 1.90 4.93
N LYS A 157 -19.77 2.00 3.62
CA LYS A 157 -20.23 1.01 2.63
C LYS A 157 -19.29 -0.19 2.49
N ILE A 158 -18.01 -0.03 2.67
CA ILE A 158 -17.02 -1.08 2.37
C ILE A 158 -16.82 -2.04 3.56
N GLY A 159 -17.27 -1.69 4.75
CA GLY A 159 -17.35 -2.62 5.88
C GLY A 159 -18.35 -3.76 5.71
N GLN A 160 -19.07 -3.83 4.58
CA GLN A 160 -20.04 -4.89 4.25
C GLN A 160 -19.54 -5.93 3.24
N ASN A 161 -18.36 -5.74 2.63
CA ASN A 161 -17.77 -6.75 1.74
C ASN A 161 -16.86 -7.68 2.54
N ASP A 162 -16.59 -8.89 2.02
CA ASP A 162 -15.90 -10.05 2.62
C ASP A 162 -14.56 -9.77 3.35
N TYR A 163 -14.06 -8.56 3.30
CA TYR A 163 -12.93 -8.09 4.09
C TYR A 163 -13.44 -7.37 5.34
N HIS A 164 -13.20 -7.91 6.51
CA HIS A 164 -13.53 -7.31 7.83
C HIS A 164 -12.72 -6.03 8.13
N CYS A 165 -12.19 -5.34 7.11
CA CYS A 165 -11.37 -4.14 7.26
C CYS A 165 -12.06 -2.90 6.68
N ARG A 166 -11.78 -1.74 7.27
CA ARG A 166 -12.25 -0.43 6.81
C ARG A 166 -11.29 0.14 5.77
N ILE A 167 -11.81 0.74 4.71
CA ILE A 167 -10.98 1.42 3.70
C ILE A 167 -11.04 2.92 3.93
N LEU A 168 -9.87 3.56 4.06
CA LEU A 168 -9.74 5.01 4.13
C LEU A 168 -9.08 5.52 2.86
N VAL A 169 -9.84 6.27 2.06
CA VAL A 169 -9.32 6.94 0.88
C VAL A 169 -8.61 8.22 1.32
N HIS A 170 -7.31 8.26 1.15
CA HIS A 170 -6.41 9.44 1.25
C HIS A 170 -7.08 10.74 1.70
N VAL A 171 -7.66 10.81 2.90
CA VAL A 171 -7.93 12.07 3.62
C VAL A 171 -8.22 11.84 5.11
N ILE A 172 -7.44 12.53 5.91
CA ILE A 172 -7.72 12.97 7.29
C ILE A 172 -7.88 11.88 8.36
N ILE A 173 -6.83 11.74 9.04
CA ILE A 173 -6.43 10.78 10.06
C ILE A 173 -6.91 11.22 11.45
N PHE A 174 -8.20 11.15 11.73
CA PHE A 174 -8.67 11.34 13.12
C PHE A 174 -8.84 10.02 13.90
N GLY A 175 -8.64 8.87 13.30
CA GLY A 175 -8.88 7.56 13.93
C GLY A 175 -7.67 6.67 14.16
N LEU A 176 -6.50 6.99 13.59
CA LEU A 176 -5.34 6.09 13.56
C LEU A 176 -4.70 5.84 14.93
N ARG A 177 -4.68 6.83 15.81
CA ARG A 177 -4.14 6.70 17.17
C ARG A 177 -4.84 5.60 17.98
N LYS A 178 -6.14 5.43 17.81
CA LYS A 178 -6.93 4.41 18.52
C LYS A 178 -6.61 2.99 18.06
N ILE A 179 -6.28 2.79 16.79
CA ILE A 179 -5.92 1.48 16.22
C ILE A 179 -4.50 1.08 16.62
N LEU A 180 -3.59 2.06 16.73
CA LEU A 180 -2.18 1.84 17.07
C LEU A 180 -1.93 1.70 18.58
N GLY A 181 -2.96 1.87 19.44
CA GLY A 181 -2.83 1.70 20.90
C GLY A 181 -1.98 2.77 21.59
N SER A 182 -1.74 3.91 20.96
CA SER A 182 -1.10 5.06 21.60
C SER A 182 -2.17 5.92 22.29
N ASN A 183 -2.11 5.98 23.61
CA ASN A 183 -2.89 6.89 24.45
C ASN A 183 -2.57 8.36 24.17
#